data_18edf7227f069b6a4f80c3be16cfff9c
#
_entry.id   18edf7227f069b6a4f80c3be16cfff9c
#
_cell.length_a   1.000
_cell.length_b   1.000
_cell.length_c   1.000
_cell.angle_alpha   90.00
_cell.angle_beta   90.00
_cell.angle_gamma   90.00
#
_symmetry.space_group_name_H-M   'P 1'
#
loop_
_entity.id
_entity.type
_entity.pdbx_description
1 polymer ?
#
loop_
_entity_poly.entity_id
_entity_poly.type
_entity_poly.pdbx_seq_one_letter_code
_entity_poly.pdbx_strand_id
1 'polypeptide(L)'
;MILLFLLSFSILLIILTFLEILFVKKILSIKNIKYIKLLKIFELITPFIALIISQGPRQVVGMTFLVFFFLSLTYFGILVYDFFKGKIDGNEFIINFIFYFLDVIFTFLSILLAISVIFWF
;
A
#
# COMPACT_ATOMS: atom_id res chain seq x y z
N MET A 1 11.46 -19.45 3.91
CA MET A 1 11.67 -17.99 4.09
C MET A 1 10.70 -17.14 3.31
N ILE A 2 10.52 -17.42 2.01
CA ILE A 2 9.57 -16.65 1.19
C ILE A 2 8.16 -16.76 1.74
N LEU A 3 7.72 -17.98 2.07
CA LEU A 3 6.39 -18.22 2.60
C LEU A 3 6.17 -17.43 3.90
N LEU A 4 7.16 -17.44 4.79
CA LEU A 4 7.11 -16.71 6.05
C LEU A 4 7.00 -15.21 5.82
N PHE A 5 7.77 -14.66 4.87
CA PHE A 5 7.70 -13.25 4.49
C PHE A 5 6.32 -12.88 3.97
N LEU A 6 5.79 -13.68 3.03
CA LEU A 6 4.49 -13.41 2.43
C LEU A 6 3.37 -13.49 3.45
N LEU A 7 3.40 -14.49 4.35
CA LEU A 7 2.42 -14.61 5.42
C LEU A 7 2.47 -13.43 6.38
N SER A 8 3.66 -13.06 6.83
CA SER A 8 3.84 -11.94 7.75
C SER A 8 3.38 -10.63 7.12
N PHE A 9 3.76 -10.38 5.86
CA PHE A 9 3.37 -9.19 5.15
C PHE A 9 1.85 -9.13 4.94
N SER A 10 1.23 -10.26 4.58
CA SER A 10 -0.22 -10.33 4.38
C SER A 10 -0.99 -10.06 5.67
N ILE A 11 -0.55 -10.63 6.79
CA ILE A 11 -1.17 -10.41 8.09
C ILE A 11 -1.06 -8.93 8.48
N LEU A 12 0.12 -8.34 8.32
CA LEU A 12 0.34 -6.92 8.63
C LEU A 12 -0.53 -6.01 7.74
N LEU A 13 -0.68 -6.35 6.45
CA LEU A 13 -1.56 -5.60 5.56
C LEU A 13 -3.02 -5.69 5.98
N ILE A 14 -3.49 -6.85 6.42
CA ILE A 14 -4.87 -7.02 6.90
C ILE A 14 -5.10 -6.15 8.14
N ILE A 15 -4.19 -6.20 9.10
CA ILE A 15 -4.26 -5.38 10.32
C ILE A 15 -4.24 -3.89 9.95
N LEU A 16 -3.34 -3.49 9.06
CA LEU A 16 -3.21 -2.10 8.61
C LEU A 16 -4.48 -1.63 7.93
N THR A 17 -5.06 -2.45 7.05
CA THR A 17 -6.31 -2.13 6.35
C THR A 17 -7.44 -1.89 7.34
N PHE A 18 -7.56 -2.73 8.37
CA PHE A 18 -8.58 -2.58 9.40
C PHE A 18 -8.40 -1.27 10.16
N LEU A 19 -7.17 -0.96 10.59
CA LEU A 19 -6.87 0.28 11.30
C LEU A 19 -7.14 1.51 10.42
N GLU A 20 -6.79 1.45 9.14
CA GLU A 20 -7.01 2.55 8.20
C GLU A 20 -8.50 2.79 7.94
N ILE A 21 -9.31 1.73 7.84
CA ILE A 21 -10.75 1.88 7.69
C ILE A 21 -11.34 2.61 8.88
N LEU A 22 -10.91 2.25 10.10
CA LEU A 22 -11.35 2.95 11.30
C LEU A 22 -10.91 4.42 11.31
N PHE A 23 -9.67 4.68 10.92
CA PHE A 23 -9.13 6.04 10.85
C PHE A 23 -9.91 6.90 9.87
N VAL A 24 -10.16 6.36 8.67
CA VAL A 24 -10.90 7.07 7.61
C VAL A 24 -12.30 7.42 8.07
N LYS A 25 -13.00 6.47 8.71
CA LYS A 25 -14.37 6.71 9.16
C LYS A 25 -14.45 7.73 10.27
N LYS A 26 -13.51 7.72 11.22
CA LYS A 26 -13.59 8.54 12.43
C LYS A 26 -12.94 9.91 12.27
N ILE A 27 -11.84 10.01 11.55
CA ILE A 27 -11.00 11.22 11.54
C ILE A 27 -11.12 11.98 10.23
N LEU A 28 -10.94 11.29 9.09
CA LEU A 28 -10.91 11.94 7.79
C LEU A 28 -12.29 12.11 7.17
N SER A 29 -13.28 11.35 7.63
CA SER A 29 -14.67 11.43 7.12
C SER A 29 -14.74 11.34 5.58
N ILE A 30 -13.95 10.46 4.99
CA ILE A 30 -13.89 10.30 3.53
C ILE A 30 -15.18 9.68 3.04
N LYS A 31 -15.89 10.39 2.16
CA LYS A 31 -17.13 9.91 1.56
C LYS A 31 -16.89 8.96 0.39
N ASN A 32 -15.87 9.21 -0.41
CA ASN A 32 -15.55 8.40 -1.59
C ASN A 32 -14.34 7.51 -1.30
N ILE A 33 -14.61 6.21 -1.20
CA ILE A 33 -13.58 5.21 -0.87
C ILE A 33 -12.94 4.59 -2.12
N LYS A 34 -13.26 5.09 -3.32
CA LYS A 34 -12.73 4.55 -4.57
C LYS A 34 -11.20 4.52 -4.59
N TYR A 35 -10.57 5.63 -4.21
CA TYR A 35 -9.11 5.75 -4.22
C TYR A 35 -8.47 4.88 -3.15
N ILE A 36 -9.10 4.76 -2.01
CA ILE A 36 -8.62 3.89 -0.93
C ILE A 36 -8.66 2.43 -1.37
N LYS A 37 -9.76 2.00 -2.00
CA LYS A 37 -9.87 0.64 -2.53
C LYS A 37 -8.81 0.36 -3.59
N LEU A 38 -8.56 1.32 -4.49
CA LEU A 38 -7.54 1.18 -5.52
C LEU A 38 -6.14 0.99 -4.91
N LEU A 39 -5.81 1.80 -3.91
CA LEU A 39 -4.52 1.70 -3.24
C LEU A 39 -4.37 0.36 -2.52
N LYS A 40 -5.43 -0.12 -1.86
CA LYS A 40 -5.40 -1.41 -1.18
C LYS A 40 -5.25 -2.58 -2.16
N ILE A 41 -5.90 -2.51 -3.32
CA ILE A 41 -5.72 -3.51 -4.37
C ILE A 41 -4.27 -3.54 -4.83
N PHE A 42 -3.65 -2.37 -5.05
CA PHE A 42 -2.24 -2.29 -5.43
C PHE A 42 -1.33 -2.92 -4.37
N GLU A 43 -1.61 -2.67 -3.08
CA GLU A 43 -0.82 -3.26 -2.00
C GLU A 43 -0.95 -4.78 -1.97
N LEU A 44 -2.18 -5.30 -2.16
CA LEU A 44 -2.42 -6.73 -2.09
C LEU A 44 -1.75 -7.49 -3.24
N ILE A 45 -1.67 -6.91 -4.43
CA ILE A 45 -1.04 -7.57 -5.58
C ILE A 45 0.48 -7.42 -5.59
N THR A 46 1.03 -6.49 -4.79
CA THR A 46 2.47 -6.22 -4.75
C THR A 46 3.31 -7.48 -4.49
N PRO A 47 3.06 -8.28 -3.43
CA PRO A 47 3.91 -9.45 -3.19
C PRO A 47 3.79 -10.50 -4.28
N PHE A 48 2.63 -10.63 -4.91
CA PHE A 48 2.44 -11.60 -6.01
C PHE A 48 3.23 -11.20 -7.24
N ILE A 49 3.20 -9.92 -7.61
CA ILE A 49 4.00 -9.41 -8.73
C ILE A 49 5.49 -9.57 -8.43
N ALA A 50 5.91 -9.24 -7.22
CA ALA A 50 7.30 -9.38 -6.79
C ALA A 50 7.76 -10.84 -6.90
N LEU A 51 6.90 -11.79 -6.52
CA LEU A 51 7.22 -13.21 -6.61
C LEU A 51 7.40 -13.65 -8.08
N ILE A 52 6.54 -13.16 -8.98
CA ILE A 52 6.60 -13.53 -10.40
C ILE A 52 7.87 -13.00 -11.07
N ILE A 53 8.25 -11.75 -10.79
CA ILE A 53 9.40 -11.13 -11.46
C ILE A 53 10.74 -11.44 -10.79
N SER A 54 10.73 -12.00 -9.59
CA SER A 54 11.95 -12.32 -8.86
C SER A 54 12.64 -13.55 -9.46
N GLN A 55 13.98 -13.51 -9.54
CA GLN A 55 14.77 -14.63 -10.04
C GLN A 55 15.23 -15.56 -8.92
N GLY A 56 14.99 -15.21 -7.67
CA GLY A 56 15.36 -16.06 -6.53
C GLY A 56 14.76 -15.56 -5.22
N PRO A 57 14.82 -16.38 -4.15
CA PRO A 57 14.18 -16.06 -2.87
C PRO A 57 14.63 -14.74 -2.25
N ARG A 58 15.91 -14.39 -2.40
CA ARG A 58 16.46 -13.18 -1.81
C ARG A 58 15.97 -11.91 -2.50
N GLN A 59 15.57 -12.02 -3.77
CA GLN A 59 15.11 -10.87 -4.54
C GLN A 59 13.65 -10.50 -4.25
N VAL A 60 12.86 -11.44 -3.73
CA VAL A 60 11.43 -11.20 -3.49
C VAL A 60 11.20 -9.99 -2.60
N VAL A 61 12.00 -9.84 -1.53
CA VAL A 61 11.88 -8.73 -0.59
C VAL A 61 12.18 -7.40 -1.29
N GLY A 62 13.32 -7.31 -1.98
CA GLY A 62 13.71 -6.09 -2.69
C GLY A 62 12.73 -5.75 -3.79
N MET A 63 12.26 -6.75 -4.53
CA MET A 63 11.27 -6.54 -5.59
C MET A 63 9.91 -6.10 -5.02
N THR A 64 9.54 -6.54 -3.82
CA THR A 64 8.34 -6.05 -3.15
C THR A 64 8.41 -4.54 -2.92
N PHE A 65 9.55 -4.03 -2.45
CA PHE A 65 9.75 -2.58 -2.30
C PHE A 65 9.63 -1.85 -3.63
N LEU A 66 10.28 -2.36 -4.68
CA LEU A 66 10.27 -1.71 -6.00
C LEU A 66 8.87 -1.71 -6.61
N VAL A 67 8.18 -2.84 -6.58
CA VAL A 67 6.83 -2.95 -7.12
C VAL A 67 5.88 -2.03 -6.38
N PHE A 68 5.95 -2.00 -5.05
CA PHE A 68 5.10 -1.10 -4.27
C PHE A 68 5.42 0.36 -4.59
N PHE A 69 6.69 0.71 -4.74
CA PHE A 69 7.08 2.06 -5.11
C PHE A 69 6.46 2.49 -6.44
N PHE A 70 6.57 1.65 -7.49
CA PHE A 70 5.99 1.96 -8.78
C PHE A 70 4.47 2.03 -8.73
N LEU A 71 3.81 1.12 -8.03
CA LEU A 71 2.36 1.12 -7.91
C LEU A 71 1.87 2.34 -7.13
N SER A 72 2.60 2.76 -6.09
CA SER A 72 2.24 3.95 -5.34
C SER A 72 2.39 5.22 -6.18
N LEU A 73 3.41 5.30 -7.04
CA LEU A 73 3.55 6.41 -7.98
C LEU A 73 2.42 6.42 -9.00
N THR A 74 2.01 5.26 -9.49
CA THR A 74 0.86 5.13 -10.40
C THR A 74 -0.42 5.63 -9.74
N TYR A 75 -0.65 5.24 -8.48
CA TYR A 75 -1.80 5.72 -7.73
C TYR A 75 -1.79 7.25 -7.60
N PHE A 76 -0.65 7.82 -7.24
CA PHE A 76 -0.51 9.26 -7.12
C PHE A 76 -0.79 9.95 -8.46
N GLY A 77 -0.28 9.39 -9.54
CA GLY A 77 -0.54 9.92 -10.88
C GLY A 77 -2.02 9.91 -11.25
N ILE A 78 -2.73 8.83 -10.91
CA ILE A 78 -4.18 8.75 -11.13
C ILE A 78 -4.91 9.82 -10.32
N LEU A 79 -4.53 10.01 -9.05
CA LEU A 79 -5.15 11.00 -8.19
C LEU A 79 -4.95 12.43 -8.74
N VAL A 80 -3.73 12.76 -9.16
CA VAL A 80 -3.41 14.07 -9.74
C VAL A 80 -4.18 14.28 -11.05
N TYR A 81 -4.22 13.25 -11.90
CA TYR A 81 -4.94 13.30 -13.19
C TYR A 81 -6.42 13.60 -12.96
N ASP A 82 -7.06 12.89 -12.02
CA ASP A 82 -8.48 13.10 -11.73
C ASP A 82 -8.73 14.50 -11.16
N PHE A 83 -7.81 15.03 -10.35
CA PHE A 83 -7.90 16.38 -9.84
C PHE A 83 -7.86 17.42 -10.99
N PHE A 84 -6.92 17.27 -11.92
CA PHE A 84 -6.80 18.19 -13.06
C PHE A 84 -7.98 18.09 -14.03
N LYS A 85 -8.61 16.91 -14.12
CA LYS A 85 -9.80 16.73 -14.97
C LYS A 85 -11.09 17.23 -14.29
N GLY A 86 -11.01 17.66 -13.05
CA GLY A 86 -12.17 18.15 -12.32
C GLY A 86 -13.10 17.07 -11.78
N LYS A 87 -12.66 15.81 -11.76
CA LYS A 87 -13.45 14.70 -11.20
C LYS A 87 -13.53 14.74 -9.70
N ILE A 88 -12.53 15.34 -9.04
CA ILE A 88 -12.50 15.53 -7.59
C ILE A 88 -12.18 16.98 -7.28
N ASP A 89 -12.68 17.49 -6.15
CA ASP A 89 -12.37 18.84 -5.71
C ASP A 89 -11.06 18.90 -4.93
N GLY A 90 -10.65 20.14 -4.53
CA GLY A 90 -9.41 20.33 -3.79
C GLY A 90 -9.40 19.65 -2.43
N ASN A 91 -10.55 19.66 -1.74
CA ASN A 91 -10.67 19.02 -0.43
C ASN A 91 -10.53 17.51 -0.53
N GLU A 92 -11.18 16.88 -1.50
CA GLU A 92 -11.04 15.45 -1.73
C GLU A 92 -9.62 15.09 -2.10
N PHE A 93 -8.96 15.89 -2.94
CA PHE A 93 -7.56 15.68 -3.31
C PHE A 93 -6.66 15.69 -2.08
N ILE A 94 -6.80 16.69 -1.23
CA ILE A 94 -5.96 16.85 -0.04
C ILE A 94 -6.19 15.67 0.93
N ILE A 95 -7.44 15.30 1.17
CA ILE A 95 -7.76 14.21 2.08
C ILE A 95 -7.19 12.89 1.57
N ASN A 96 -7.37 12.59 0.28
CA ASN A 96 -6.83 11.37 -0.32
C ASN A 96 -5.31 11.38 -0.37
N PHE A 97 -4.69 12.55 -0.57
CA PHE A 97 -3.23 12.68 -0.54
C PHE A 97 -2.67 12.40 0.86
N ILE A 98 -3.30 12.95 1.90
CA ILE A 98 -2.89 12.69 3.28
C ILE A 98 -3.00 11.20 3.60
N PHE A 99 -4.11 10.58 3.23
CA PHE A 99 -4.30 9.15 3.42
C PHE A 99 -3.23 8.35 2.67
N TYR A 100 -2.96 8.70 1.41
CA TYR A 100 -1.93 8.06 0.61
C TYR A 100 -0.57 8.14 1.28
N PHE A 101 -0.19 9.31 1.76
CA PHE A 101 1.10 9.53 2.39
C PHE A 101 1.26 8.65 3.64
N LEU A 102 0.23 8.63 4.51
CA LEU A 102 0.24 7.81 5.72
C LEU A 102 0.27 6.32 5.37
N ASP A 103 -0.53 5.91 4.39
CA ASP A 103 -0.59 4.51 3.99
C ASP A 103 0.74 4.02 3.43
N VAL A 104 1.41 4.82 2.60
CA VAL A 104 2.71 4.47 2.06
C VAL A 104 3.74 4.28 3.17
N ILE A 105 3.78 5.19 4.15
CA ILE A 105 4.68 5.07 5.28
C ILE A 105 4.41 3.78 6.06
N PHE A 106 3.14 3.52 6.42
CA PHE A 106 2.79 2.33 7.18
C PHE A 106 3.05 1.04 6.40
N THR A 107 2.85 1.05 5.09
CA THR A 107 3.11 -0.13 4.25
C THR A 107 4.62 -0.42 4.20
N PHE A 108 5.46 0.59 4.04
CA PHE A 108 6.91 0.38 4.11
C PHE A 108 7.34 -0.13 5.48
N LEU A 109 6.75 0.37 6.57
CA LEU A 109 7.02 -0.16 7.91
C LEU A 109 6.59 -1.62 8.03
N SER A 110 5.45 -1.99 7.43
CA SER A 110 4.99 -3.38 7.43
C SER A 110 5.95 -4.29 6.69
N ILE A 111 6.52 -3.86 5.56
CA ILE A 111 7.53 -4.63 4.83
C ILE A 111 8.77 -4.81 5.69
N LEU A 112 9.23 -3.76 6.37
CA LEU A 112 10.39 -3.84 7.26
C LEU A 112 10.14 -4.79 8.42
N LEU A 113 8.94 -4.77 9.02
CA LEU A 113 8.57 -5.69 10.09
C LEU A 113 8.55 -7.14 9.60
N ALA A 114 8.03 -7.38 8.39
CA ALA A 114 8.03 -8.71 7.80
C ALA A 114 9.45 -9.23 7.56
N ILE A 115 10.37 -8.35 7.13
CA ILE A 115 11.79 -8.70 7.01
C ILE A 115 12.36 -9.07 8.37
N SER A 116 12.05 -8.30 9.40
CA SER A 116 12.52 -8.56 10.77
C SER A 116 12.07 -9.93 11.27
N VAL A 117 10.83 -10.33 10.99
CA VAL A 117 10.31 -11.65 11.35
C VAL A 117 11.15 -12.75 10.72
N ILE A 118 11.58 -12.59 9.46
CA ILE A 118 12.42 -13.57 8.78
C ILE A 118 13.77 -13.72 9.50
N PHE A 119 14.38 -12.60 9.91
CA PHE A 119 15.66 -12.64 10.59
C PHE A 119 15.58 -13.27 11.99
N TRP A 120 14.39 -13.23 12.63
CA TRP A 120 14.18 -13.86 13.92
C TRP A 120 14.03 -15.38 13.82
N PHE A 121 13.63 -15.89 12.68
CA PHE A 121 13.46 -17.31 12.41
C PHE A 121 14.49 -17.82 11.42
#